data_65b4a59f019e13bec2b1acd6cd3ab1af
#
_entry.id   65b4a59f019e13bec2b1acd6cd3ab1af
#
_cell.length_a   1.000
_cell.length_b   1.000
_cell.length_c   1.000
_cell.angle_alpha   90.00
_cell.angle_beta   90.00
_cell.angle_gamma   90.00
#
_symmetry.space_group_name_H-M   'P 1'
#
loop_
_entity.id
_entity.type
_entity.pdbx_description
1 polymer ?
#
loop_
_entity_poly.entity_id
_entity_poly.type
_entity_poly.pdbx_seq_one_letter_code
_entity_poly.pdbx_strand_id
1 'polypeptide(L)'
;GARRVGVLLRDPAMADQLALVNAVLPQKRRLGVIATPESEPLVRELQRAAQNANPAWDLQVEIAPDARSLATALRALVPRSDALMVLPDLIGDSQAATLSVLHAGAGAGLPVFGASEGLVRSGGLAAAVSTPGQLAQQARQLGQKVASAGSTGNSNSPLVEAATPATVRINATVARGLGLRPPEERELTERLAAPR
;
A
#
# COMPACT_ATOMS: atom_id res chain seq x y z
N GLY A 1 31.90 0.81 20.65
CA GLY A 1 31.43 1.72 19.67
C GLY A 1 30.01 1.42 19.23
N ALA A 2 29.24 2.47 19.00
CA ALA A 2 27.87 2.33 18.55
C ALA A 2 27.84 1.66 17.16
N ARG A 3 27.09 0.59 17.03
CA ARG A 3 26.85 -0.07 15.75
C ARG A 3 25.60 0.50 15.11
N ARG A 4 25.68 0.84 13.84
CA ARG A 4 24.53 1.24 13.08
C ARG A 4 23.66 0.02 12.79
N VAL A 5 22.35 0.18 12.94
CA VAL A 5 21.38 -0.89 12.72
C VAL A 5 20.62 -0.61 11.43
N GLY A 6 20.46 -1.63 10.61
CA GLY A 6 19.58 -1.56 9.44
C GLY A 6 18.25 -2.21 9.76
N VAL A 7 17.16 -1.57 9.37
CA VAL A 7 15.81 -2.08 9.51
C VAL A 7 15.16 -2.14 8.13
N LEU A 8 14.77 -3.34 7.72
CA LEU A 8 14.02 -3.55 6.48
C LEU A 8 12.56 -3.84 6.83
N LEU A 9 11.68 -2.97 6.37
CA LEU A 9 10.24 -3.17 6.55
C LEU A 9 9.74 -4.20 5.54
N ARG A 10 8.78 -5.01 5.93
CA ARG A 10 8.23 -6.07 5.09
C ARG A 10 7.40 -5.53 3.92
N ASP A 11 6.78 -4.37 4.11
CA ASP A 11 5.84 -3.83 3.15
C ASP A 11 6.45 -2.71 2.30
N PRO A 12 6.01 -2.54 1.04
CA PRO A 12 6.37 -1.39 0.22
C PRO A 12 5.91 -0.08 0.85
N ALA A 13 6.56 1.02 0.45
CA ALA A 13 6.19 2.36 0.91
C ALA A 13 4.77 2.73 0.46
N MET A 14 4.07 3.52 1.27
CA MET A 14 2.74 4.02 0.90
C MET A 14 2.77 4.88 -0.36
N ALA A 15 3.87 5.58 -0.61
CA ALA A 15 4.06 6.33 -1.84
C ALA A 15 3.97 5.43 -3.08
N ASP A 16 4.49 4.22 -3.00
CA ASP A 16 4.43 3.26 -4.10
C ASP A 16 3.01 2.72 -4.28
N GLN A 17 2.31 2.46 -3.19
CA GLN A 17 0.91 2.04 -3.27
C GLN A 17 0.04 3.14 -3.90
N LEU A 18 0.26 4.40 -3.53
CA LEU A 18 -0.48 5.50 -4.14
C LEU A 18 -0.13 5.67 -5.62
N ALA A 19 1.14 5.53 -5.98
CA ALA A 19 1.56 5.58 -7.37
C ALA A 19 0.86 4.51 -8.21
N LEU A 20 0.67 3.32 -7.65
CA LEU A 20 -0.09 2.25 -8.29
C LEU A 20 -1.55 2.65 -8.49
N VAL A 21 -2.21 3.17 -7.45
CA VAL A 21 -3.59 3.65 -7.54
C VAL A 21 -3.73 4.69 -8.66
N ASN A 22 -2.84 5.66 -8.69
CA ASN A 22 -2.85 6.72 -9.69
C ASN A 22 -2.64 6.18 -11.12
N ALA A 23 -1.75 5.21 -11.28
CA ALA A 23 -1.48 4.59 -12.58
C ALA A 23 -2.67 3.78 -13.12
N VAL A 24 -3.40 3.11 -12.22
CA VAL A 24 -4.56 2.28 -12.58
C VAL A 24 -5.82 3.12 -12.75
N LEU A 25 -5.96 4.20 -11.98
CA LEU A 25 -7.13 5.08 -11.97
C LEU A 25 -6.74 6.53 -12.23
N PRO A 26 -6.17 6.86 -13.39
CA PRO A 26 -5.64 8.21 -13.64
C PRO A 26 -6.71 9.30 -13.67
N GLN A 27 -7.98 8.95 -13.83
CA GLN A 27 -9.09 9.89 -13.90
C GLN A 27 -9.85 10.05 -12.59
N LYS A 28 -9.43 9.34 -11.53
CA LYS A 28 -10.05 9.40 -10.22
C LYS A 28 -9.18 10.16 -9.23
N ARG A 29 -9.75 10.61 -8.10
CA ARG A 29 -9.01 11.42 -7.12
C ARG A 29 -9.36 11.18 -5.67
N ARG A 30 -10.39 10.36 -5.36
CA ARG A 30 -10.83 10.14 -4.00
C ARG A 30 -10.50 8.72 -3.57
N LEU A 31 -9.56 8.59 -2.63
CA LEU A 31 -9.16 7.30 -2.08
C LEU A 31 -9.66 7.16 -0.65
N GLY A 32 -10.53 6.18 -0.43
CA GLY A 32 -11.05 5.87 0.89
C GLY A 32 -10.16 4.86 1.61
N VAL A 33 -9.83 5.14 2.84
CA VAL A 33 -8.93 4.31 3.66
C VAL A 33 -9.60 3.99 4.97
N ILE A 34 -9.69 2.71 5.31
CA ILE A 34 -10.05 2.27 6.65
C ILE A 34 -8.75 2.03 7.42
N ALA A 35 -8.61 2.64 8.57
CA ALA A 35 -7.41 2.55 9.39
C ALA A 35 -7.75 2.15 10.82
N THR A 36 -6.76 1.66 11.54
CA THR A 36 -6.83 1.46 12.99
C THR A 36 -6.10 2.59 13.69
N PRO A 37 -6.33 2.82 15.00
CA PRO A 37 -5.57 3.84 15.72
C PRO A 37 -4.06 3.65 15.64
N GLU A 38 -3.59 2.40 15.60
CA GLU A 38 -2.17 2.06 15.54
C GLU A 38 -1.54 2.31 14.17
N SER A 39 -2.33 2.42 13.13
CA SER A 39 -1.82 2.63 11.77
C SER A 39 -1.72 4.11 11.38
N GLU A 40 -1.84 5.03 12.33
CA GLU A 40 -1.71 6.46 12.07
C GLU A 40 -0.43 6.84 11.30
N PRO A 41 0.75 6.28 11.62
CA PRO A 41 1.95 6.58 10.82
C PRO A 41 1.82 6.24 9.34
N LEU A 42 1.17 5.13 9.01
CA LEU A 42 0.91 4.75 7.62
C LEU A 42 -0.06 5.72 6.95
N VAL A 43 -1.09 6.16 7.68
CA VAL A 43 -2.05 7.14 7.16
C VAL A 43 -1.34 8.45 6.84
N ARG A 44 -0.46 8.93 7.73
CA ARG A 44 0.31 10.16 7.50
C ARG A 44 1.23 10.05 6.30
N GLU A 45 1.89 8.90 6.15
CA GLU A 45 2.74 8.62 4.99
C GLU A 45 1.92 8.65 3.69
N LEU A 46 0.76 8.01 3.70
CA LEU A 46 -0.15 8.01 2.55
C LEU A 46 -0.69 9.41 2.25
N GLN A 47 -1.03 10.20 3.27
CA GLN A 47 -1.47 11.58 3.10
C GLN A 47 -0.40 12.45 2.42
N ARG A 48 0.85 12.30 2.82
CA ARG A 48 1.97 13.01 2.17
C ARG A 48 2.09 12.61 0.70
N ALA A 49 2.01 11.32 0.42
CA ALA A 49 2.06 10.83 -0.96
C ALA A 49 0.89 11.37 -1.79
N ALA A 50 -0.31 11.40 -1.21
CA ALA A 50 -1.50 11.93 -1.87
C ALA A 50 -1.37 13.42 -2.20
N GLN A 51 -0.84 14.21 -1.28
CA GLN A 51 -0.63 15.65 -1.47
C GLN A 51 0.45 15.92 -2.51
N ASN A 52 1.47 15.08 -2.58
CA ASN A 52 2.59 15.24 -3.52
C ASN A 52 2.32 14.67 -4.91
N ALA A 53 1.24 13.94 -5.08
CA ALA A 53 0.84 13.45 -6.40
C ALA A 53 0.38 14.61 -7.29
N ASN A 54 0.55 14.47 -8.59
CA ASN A 54 0.16 15.51 -9.54
C ASN A 54 -0.74 14.92 -10.64
N PRO A 55 -2.06 15.19 -10.65
CA PRO A 55 -2.81 15.96 -9.63
C PRO A 55 -2.88 15.25 -8.28
N ALA A 56 -3.07 16.02 -7.22
CA ALA A 56 -3.17 15.48 -5.87
C ALA A 56 -4.39 14.58 -5.70
N TRP A 57 -4.26 13.58 -4.83
CA TRP A 57 -5.36 12.71 -4.42
C TRP A 57 -5.97 13.23 -3.13
N ASP A 58 -7.30 13.10 -3.03
CA ASP A 58 -8.06 13.42 -1.83
C ASP A 58 -8.23 12.13 -1.02
N LEU A 59 -7.65 12.11 0.16
CA LEU A 59 -7.68 10.94 1.03
C LEU A 59 -8.83 11.08 2.02
N GLN A 60 -9.76 10.12 1.99
CA GLN A 60 -10.86 10.02 2.93
C GLN A 60 -10.51 8.91 3.93
N VAL A 61 -10.43 9.25 5.22
CA VAL A 61 -10.00 8.29 6.25
C VAL A 61 -11.10 8.08 7.28
N GLU A 62 -11.39 6.81 7.56
CA GLU A 62 -12.25 6.43 8.67
C GLU A 62 -11.48 5.46 9.58
N ILE A 63 -11.62 5.65 10.89
CA ILE A 63 -10.95 4.80 11.86
C ILE A 63 -11.92 3.73 12.34
N ALA A 64 -11.49 2.48 12.29
CA ALA A 64 -12.25 1.34 12.77
C ALA A 64 -11.38 0.55 13.76
N PRO A 65 -11.51 0.81 15.07
CA PRO A 65 -10.68 0.13 16.06
C PRO A 65 -11.05 -1.36 16.25
N ASP A 66 -12.24 -1.77 15.82
CA ASP A 66 -12.70 -3.15 15.96
C ASP A 66 -13.65 -3.55 14.82
N ALA A 67 -14.06 -4.82 14.82
CA ALA A 67 -14.95 -5.36 13.79
C ALA A 67 -16.34 -4.71 13.80
N ARG A 68 -16.82 -4.25 14.93
CA ARG A 68 -18.14 -3.59 15.03
C ARG A 68 -18.16 -2.26 14.31
N SER A 69 -17.12 -1.47 14.51
CA SER A 69 -17.01 -0.13 13.90
C SER A 69 -16.71 -0.19 12.42
N LEU A 70 -16.19 -1.32 11.92
CA LEU A 70 -15.82 -1.48 10.52
C LEU A 70 -17.01 -1.27 9.57
N ALA A 71 -18.15 -1.88 9.86
CA ALA A 71 -19.33 -1.75 9.00
C ALA A 71 -19.83 -0.30 8.93
N THR A 72 -19.84 0.40 10.07
CA THR A 72 -20.22 1.81 10.13
C THR A 72 -19.23 2.69 9.38
N ALA A 73 -17.94 2.45 9.56
CA ALA A 73 -16.88 3.17 8.85
C ALA A 73 -16.99 2.99 7.34
N LEU A 74 -17.25 1.76 6.88
CA LEU A 74 -17.42 1.49 5.46
C LEU A 74 -18.64 2.21 4.88
N ARG A 75 -19.76 2.22 5.60
CA ARG A 75 -20.96 2.95 5.15
C ARG A 75 -20.71 4.45 5.01
N ALA A 76 -19.89 5.01 5.90
CA ALA A 76 -19.53 6.43 5.81
C ALA A 76 -18.56 6.71 4.66
N LEU A 77 -17.65 5.77 4.40
CA LEU A 77 -16.52 5.97 3.49
C LEU A 77 -16.90 5.75 2.02
N VAL A 78 -17.66 4.70 1.74
CA VAL A 78 -17.98 4.27 0.36
C VAL A 78 -18.57 5.39 -0.50
N PRO A 79 -19.56 6.18 -0.03
CA PRO A 79 -20.15 7.24 -0.89
C PRO A 79 -19.18 8.38 -1.21
N ARG A 80 -18.09 8.52 -0.46
CA ARG A 80 -17.11 9.60 -0.62
C ARG A 80 -15.86 9.16 -1.39
N SER A 81 -15.83 7.93 -1.89
CA SER A 81 -14.62 7.32 -2.44
C SER A 81 -14.80 6.90 -3.88
N ASP A 82 -13.73 6.97 -4.65
CA ASP A 82 -13.62 6.40 -6.00
C ASP A 82 -12.94 5.02 -5.96
N ALA A 83 -12.20 4.77 -4.91
CA ALA A 83 -11.51 3.50 -4.65
C ALA A 83 -11.30 3.36 -3.16
N LEU A 84 -11.09 2.13 -2.69
CA LEU A 84 -10.78 1.84 -1.30
C LEU A 84 -9.36 1.26 -1.20
N MET A 85 -8.71 1.49 -0.07
CA MET A 85 -7.42 0.90 0.24
C MET A 85 -7.43 0.24 1.61
N VAL A 86 -6.93 -0.99 1.66
CA VAL A 86 -6.68 -1.74 2.90
C VAL A 86 -5.21 -1.59 3.24
N LEU A 87 -4.92 -1.05 4.42
CA LEU A 87 -3.55 -0.87 4.89
C LEU A 87 -2.97 -2.19 5.44
N PRO A 88 -1.64 -2.33 5.43
CA PRO A 88 -0.98 -3.46 6.10
C PRO A 88 -0.96 -3.26 7.62
N ASP A 89 -2.14 -3.29 8.22
CA ASP A 89 -2.39 -3.13 9.65
C ASP A 89 -3.26 -4.28 10.14
N LEU A 90 -3.88 -4.15 11.32
CA LEU A 90 -4.73 -5.19 11.88
C LEU A 90 -5.92 -5.53 10.97
N ILE A 91 -6.43 -4.56 10.20
CA ILE A 91 -7.50 -4.82 9.23
C ILE A 91 -6.97 -5.67 8.07
N GLY A 92 -5.84 -5.27 7.49
CA GLY A 92 -5.21 -6.02 6.40
C GLY A 92 -4.76 -7.42 6.82
N ASP A 93 -4.35 -7.58 8.08
CA ASP A 93 -3.93 -8.86 8.64
C ASP A 93 -5.13 -9.75 9.02
N SER A 94 -6.33 -9.21 9.10
CA SER A 94 -7.56 -9.95 9.39
C SER A 94 -8.25 -10.36 8.09
N GLN A 95 -8.37 -11.66 7.85
CA GLN A 95 -9.08 -12.15 6.68
C GLN A 95 -10.55 -11.72 6.68
N ALA A 96 -11.22 -11.80 7.83
CA ALA A 96 -12.62 -11.41 7.96
C ALA A 96 -12.82 -9.92 7.69
N ALA A 97 -11.97 -9.05 8.23
CA ALA A 97 -12.04 -7.61 8.01
C ALA A 97 -11.76 -7.26 6.54
N THR A 98 -10.73 -7.86 5.96
CA THR A 98 -10.39 -7.66 4.55
C THR A 98 -11.55 -8.07 3.63
N LEU A 99 -12.19 -9.21 3.89
CA LEU A 99 -13.34 -9.66 3.11
C LEU A 99 -14.52 -8.69 3.25
N SER A 100 -14.72 -8.08 4.41
CA SER A 100 -15.76 -7.07 4.60
C SER A 100 -15.52 -5.84 3.73
N VAL A 101 -14.27 -5.37 3.63
CA VAL A 101 -13.91 -4.25 2.77
C VAL A 101 -14.11 -4.62 1.29
N LEU A 102 -13.66 -5.80 0.89
CA LEU A 102 -13.82 -6.29 -0.48
C LEU A 102 -15.29 -6.39 -0.87
N HIS A 103 -16.12 -6.91 0.04
CA HIS A 103 -17.56 -7.03 -0.18
C HIS A 103 -18.24 -5.66 -0.33
N ALA A 104 -17.89 -4.71 0.53
CA ALA A 104 -18.40 -3.35 0.45
C ALA A 104 -18.01 -2.67 -0.87
N GLY A 105 -16.77 -2.84 -1.30
CA GLY A 105 -16.28 -2.33 -2.57
C GLY A 105 -17.03 -2.94 -3.76
N ALA A 106 -17.17 -4.26 -3.77
CA ALA A 106 -17.88 -4.96 -4.84
C ALA A 106 -19.34 -4.50 -4.94
N GLY A 107 -20.03 -4.34 -3.80
CA GLY A 107 -21.42 -3.88 -3.77
C GLY A 107 -21.61 -2.46 -4.30
N ALA A 108 -20.59 -1.62 -4.22
CA ALA A 108 -20.63 -0.23 -4.67
C ALA A 108 -19.90 0.00 -6.01
N GLY A 109 -19.35 -1.05 -6.61
CA GLY A 109 -18.58 -0.91 -7.85
C GLY A 109 -17.25 -0.18 -7.67
N LEU A 110 -16.67 -0.21 -6.46
CA LEU A 110 -15.40 0.44 -6.17
C LEU A 110 -14.26 -0.57 -6.19
N PRO A 111 -13.14 -0.25 -6.88
CA PRO A 111 -11.95 -1.08 -6.80
C PRO A 111 -11.32 -0.98 -5.40
N VAL A 112 -10.72 -2.09 -4.94
CA VAL A 112 -10.02 -2.17 -3.65
C VAL A 112 -8.56 -2.48 -3.91
N PHE A 113 -7.70 -1.66 -3.32
CA PHE A 113 -6.25 -1.82 -3.35
C PHE A 113 -5.76 -2.29 -1.98
N GLY A 114 -4.60 -2.90 -1.95
CA GLY A 114 -3.99 -3.33 -0.70
C GLY A 114 -2.51 -3.60 -0.84
N ALA A 115 -1.95 -4.35 0.10
CA ALA A 115 -0.51 -4.57 0.18
C ALA A 115 -0.12 -6.06 0.09
N SER A 116 -1.05 -6.96 -0.24
CA SER A 116 -0.79 -8.39 -0.29
C SER A 116 -1.36 -9.06 -1.53
N GLU A 117 -0.72 -10.14 -1.97
CA GLU A 117 -1.25 -10.99 -3.03
C GLU A 117 -2.58 -11.64 -2.63
N GLY A 118 -2.72 -11.99 -1.35
CA GLY A 118 -3.95 -12.58 -0.85
C GLY A 118 -5.16 -11.68 -1.04
N LEU A 119 -5.01 -10.39 -0.83
CA LEU A 119 -6.08 -9.42 -1.09
C LEU A 119 -6.47 -9.43 -2.57
N VAL A 120 -5.50 -9.43 -3.47
CA VAL A 120 -5.76 -9.44 -4.92
C VAL A 120 -6.46 -10.72 -5.34
N ARG A 121 -6.01 -11.87 -4.84
CA ARG A 121 -6.65 -13.16 -5.14
C ARG A 121 -8.06 -13.24 -4.60
N SER A 122 -8.35 -12.55 -3.49
CA SER A 122 -9.67 -12.60 -2.84
C SER A 122 -10.69 -11.62 -3.41
N GLY A 123 -10.31 -10.82 -4.39
CA GLY A 123 -11.23 -9.89 -5.06
C GLY A 123 -10.79 -8.41 -5.05
N GLY A 124 -9.63 -8.09 -4.50
CA GLY A 124 -9.02 -6.78 -4.66
C GLY A 124 -8.58 -6.56 -6.10
N LEU A 125 -8.43 -5.30 -6.50
CA LEU A 125 -8.01 -4.99 -7.88
C LEU A 125 -6.51 -5.12 -8.06
N ALA A 126 -5.72 -4.53 -7.18
CA ALA A 126 -4.27 -4.50 -7.36
C ALA A 126 -3.54 -4.23 -6.04
N ALA A 127 -2.27 -4.63 -6.00
CA ALA A 127 -1.36 -4.35 -4.90
C ALA A 127 0.08 -4.37 -5.41
N ALA A 128 0.93 -3.52 -4.82
CA ALA A 128 2.37 -3.65 -4.96
C ALA A 128 2.88 -4.55 -3.83
N VAL A 129 3.62 -5.60 -4.17
CA VAL A 129 4.04 -6.61 -3.21
C VAL A 129 5.53 -6.90 -3.34
N SER A 130 6.14 -7.35 -2.24
CA SER A 130 7.52 -7.80 -2.22
C SER A 130 7.56 -9.31 -2.05
N THR A 131 8.40 -9.98 -2.82
CA THR A 131 8.60 -11.42 -2.69
C THR A 131 9.67 -11.71 -1.63
N PRO A 132 9.66 -12.92 -1.01
CA PRO A 132 10.71 -13.28 -0.07
C PRO A 132 12.13 -13.18 -0.64
N GLY A 133 12.31 -13.56 -1.91
CA GLY A 133 13.62 -13.47 -2.57
C GLY A 133 14.11 -12.03 -2.70
N GLN A 134 13.22 -11.11 -3.03
CA GLN A 134 13.54 -9.69 -3.18
C GLN A 134 13.84 -9.04 -1.82
N LEU A 135 13.06 -9.39 -0.78
CA LEU A 135 13.34 -8.93 0.57
C LEU A 135 14.70 -9.42 1.06
N ALA A 136 15.04 -10.68 0.78
CA ALA A 136 16.36 -11.22 1.14
C ALA A 136 17.49 -10.48 0.44
N GLN A 137 17.34 -10.17 -0.85
CA GLN A 137 18.34 -9.41 -1.60
C GLN A 137 18.46 -7.98 -1.05
N GLN A 138 17.36 -7.32 -0.78
CA GLN A 138 17.36 -5.98 -0.21
C GLN A 138 17.98 -5.97 1.19
N ALA A 139 17.72 -7.01 2.00
CA ALA A 139 18.32 -7.15 3.33
C ALA A 139 19.84 -7.25 3.23
N ARG A 140 20.38 -8.00 2.25
CA ARG A 140 21.83 -8.08 2.01
C ARG A 140 22.42 -6.72 1.62
N GLN A 141 21.74 -5.98 0.74
CA GLN A 141 22.17 -4.64 0.33
C GLN A 141 22.15 -3.66 1.49
N LEU A 142 21.13 -3.73 2.33
CA LEU A 142 21.01 -2.88 3.52
C LEU A 142 22.14 -3.20 4.51
N GLY A 143 22.46 -4.48 4.71
CA GLY A 143 23.58 -4.89 5.54
C GLY A 143 24.91 -4.30 5.06
N GLN A 144 25.14 -4.27 3.75
CA GLN A 144 26.32 -3.65 3.15
C GLN A 144 26.35 -2.13 3.39
N LYS A 145 25.21 -1.45 3.25
CA LYS A 145 25.11 -0.01 3.54
C LYS A 145 25.42 0.30 5.00
N VAL A 146 24.92 -0.52 5.91
CA VAL A 146 25.19 -0.37 7.34
C VAL A 146 26.68 -0.55 7.64
N ALA A 147 27.29 -1.56 7.08
CA ALA A 147 28.73 -1.83 7.25
C ALA A 147 29.58 -0.69 6.70
N SER A 148 29.24 -0.15 5.53
CA SER A 148 29.97 0.96 4.91
C SER A 148 29.79 2.27 5.68
N ALA A 149 28.59 2.55 6.19
CA ALA A 149 28.29 3.77 6.93
C ALA A 149 28.92 3.80 8.32
N GLY A 150 29.15 2.64 8.93
CA GLY A 150 29.75 2.52 10.27
C GLY A 150 31.17 3.07 10.38
N SER A 151 31.88 3.22 9.26
CA SER A 151 33.27 3.70 9.25
C SER A 151 33.39 5.22 9.11
N THR A 152 32.34 5.92 8.71
CA THR A 152 32.41 7.35 8.33
C THR A 152 31.37 8.24 8.98
N GLY A 153 30.35 7.67 9.65
CA GLY A 153 29.23 8.43 10.16
C GLY A 153 29.21 8.63 11.66
N ASN A 154 28.91 9.84 12.09
CA ASN A 154 28.67 10.17 13.50
C ASN A 154 27.22 9.93 13.92
N SER A 155 26.39 9.44 13.03
CA SER A 155 24.97 9.22 13.31
C SER A 155 24.76 7.80 13.83
N ASN A 156 24.09 7.70 14.98
CA ASN A 156 23.66 6.43 15.58
C ASN A 156 22.25 6.05 15.16
N SER A 157 21.63 6.82 14.27
CA SER A 157 20.27 6.55 13.81
C SER A 157 20.23 5.27 12.97
N PRO A 158 19.25 4.39 13.15
CA PRO A 158 19.11 3.20 12.31
C PRO A 158 18.82 3.61 10.87
N LEU A 159 19.31 2.79 9.93
CA LEU A 159 18.90 2.88 8.54
C LEU A 159 17.61 2.09 8.38
N VAL A 160 16.53 2.77 8.02
CA VAL A 160 15.22 2.15 7.82
C VAL A 160 14.87 2.24 6.35
N GLU A 161 14.55 1.09 5.74
CA GLU A 161 14.10 1.03 4.34
C GLU A 161 12.75 0.33 4.28
N ALA A 162 11.81 0.91 3.54
CA ALA A 162 10.63 0.20 3.12
C ALA A 162 11.02 -0.85 2.07
N ALA A 163 10.23 -1.92 1.96
CA ALA A 163 10.45 -2.90 0.91
C ALA A 163 10.32 -2.23 -0.46
N THR A 164 11.30 -2.42 -1.32
CA THR A 164 11.22 -1.96 -2.69
C THR A 164 10.15 -2.79 -3.40
N PRO A 165 9.17 -2.15 -4.08
CA PRO A 165 8.13 -2.90 -4.76
C PRO A 165 8.77 -3.79 -5.81
N ALA A 166 8.57 -5.04 -5.64
CA ALA A 166 9.17 -6.00 -6.52
C ALA A 166 8.24 -6.31 -7.68
N THR A 167 6.95 -6.39 -7.38
CA THR A 167 5.98 -6.87 -8.35
C THR A 167 4.63 -6.23 -8.08
N VAL A 168 3.99 -5.76 -9.14
CA VAL A 168 2.59 -5.37 -9.10
C VAL A 168 1.75 -6.59 -9.44
N ARG A 169 0.70 -6.84 -8.66
CA ARG A 169 -0.31 -7.86 -8.94
C ARG A 169 -1.64 -7.19 -9.25
N ILE A 170 -2.30 -7.67 -10.28
CA ILE A 170 -3.63 -7.20 -10.71
C ILE A 170 -4.55 -8.40 -10.85
N ASN A 171 -5.79 -8.23 -10.42
CA ASN A 171 -6.84 -9.22 -10.67
C ASN A 171 -7.57 -8.82 -11.96
N ALA A 172 -7.24 -9.52 -13.05
CA ALA A 172 -7.79 -9.21 -14.37
C ALA A 172 -9.32 -9.41 -14.43
N THR A 173 -9.83 -10.38 -13.68
CA THR A 173 -11.29 -10.64 -13.62
C THR A 173 -12.01 -9.48 -12.95
N VAL A 174 -11.48 -8.99 -11.84
CA VAL A 174 -12.03 -7.82 -11.14
C VAL A 174 -11.98 -6.59 -12.04
N ALA A 175 -10.84 -6.36 -12.70
CA ALA A 175 -10.67 -5.23 -13.62
C ALA A 175 -11.76 -5.23 -14.71
N ARG A 176 -11.99 -6.39 -15.34
CA ARG A 176 -13.04 -6.53 -16.36
C ARG A 176 -14.42 -6.25 -15.79
N GLY A 177 -14.71 -6.78 -14.60
CA GLY A 177 -16.01 -6.55 -13.94
C GLY A 177 -16.27 -5.10 -13.62
N LEU A 178 -15.23 -4.32 -13.40
CA LEU A 178 -15.32 -2.87 -13.13
C LEU A 178 -15.23 -2.03 -14.42
N GLY A 179 -15.08 -2.65 -15.57
CA GLY A 179 -14.91 -1.93 -16.84
C GLY A 179 -13.57 -1.23 -16.97
N LEU A 180 -12.55 -1.68 -16.24
CA LEU A 180 -11.23 -1.10 -16.25
C LEU A 180 -10.29 -1.87 -17.17
N ARG A 181 -9.36 -1.15 -17.80
CA ARG A 181 -8.28 -1.70 -18.61
C ARG A 181 -6.94 -1.17 -18.10
N PRO A 182 -6.47 -1.67 -16.95
CA PRO A 182 -5.21 -1.21 -16.41
C PRO A 182 -4.04 -1.63 -17.30
N PRO A 183 -2.90 -0.92 -17.21
CA PRO A 183 -1.67 -1.39 -17.83
C PRO A 183 -1.30 -2.79 -17.28
N GLU A 184 -0.47 -3.51 -18.01
CA GLU A 184 -0.02 -4.83 -17.59
C GLU A 184 0.82 -4.77 -16.32
N GLU A 185 0.80 -5.84 -15.53
CA GLU A 185 1.55 -5.96 -14.28
C GLU A 185 3.03 -5.61 -14.47
N ARG A 186 3.64 -6.10 -15.55
CA ARG A 186 5.05 -5.84 -15.85
C ARG A 186 5.33 -4.35 -16.05
N GLU A 187 4.49 -3.68 -16.81
CA GLU A 187 4.62 -2.24 -17.06
C GLU A 187 4.50 -1.44 -15.76
N LEU A 188 3.51 -1.78 -14.93
CA LEU A 188 3.31 -1.11 -13.66
C LEU A 188 4.47 -1.36 -12.69
N THR A 189 5.00 -2.57 -12.67
CA THR A 189 6.18 -2.91 -11.87
C THR A 189 7.38 -2.06 -12.28
N GLU A 190 7.60 -1.90 -13.58
CA GLU A 190 8.69 -1.07 -14.11
C GLU A 190 8.51 0.40 -13.77
N ARG A 191 7.27 0.91 -13.82
CA ARG A 191 6.98 2.31 -13.46
C ARG A 191 7.28 2.59 -11.99
N LEU A 192 6.94 1.68 -11.09
CA LEU A 192 7.20 1.84 -9.65
C LEU A 192 8.69 1.75 -9.33
N ALA A 193 9.47 1.01 -10.10
CA ALA A 193 10.90 0.87 -9.92
C ALA A 193 11.68 2.05 -10.49
N ALA A 194 11.07 2.88 -11.34
CA ALA A 194 11.76 4.00 -11.97
C ALA A 194 12.09 5.10 -10.95
N PRO A 195 13.25 5.76 -11.07
CA PRO A 195 13.59 6.89 -10.20
C PRO A 195 12.55 8.02 -10.32
N ARG A 196 12.26 8.63 -9.18
CA ARG A 196 11.32 9.76 -9.08
C ARG A 196 12.07 11.06 -8.90
#